data_9ed055878753e5b3310ffe6273e7a246
#
_entry.id   9ed055878753e5b3310ffe6273e7a246
#
_cell.length_a   1.000
_cell.length_b   1.000
_cell.length_c   1.000
_cell.angle_alpha   90.00
_cell.angle_beta   90.00
_cell.angle_gamma   90.00
#
_symmetry.space_group_name_H-M   'P 1'
#
loop_
_entity.id
_entity.type
_entity.pdbx_description
1 polymer ?
#
loop_
_entity_poly.entity_id
_entity_poly.type
_entity_poly.pdbx_seq_one_letter_code
_entity_poly.pdbx_strand_id
1 'polypeptide(L)'
;IRSQISIFNGESLEDQNIKEGIALGKRASIQARLNMESYDNKNQLVPTTGTIKEYDIVSGPGIRIDGAGKVGYLNNGLYDSLLAKVIATSEFGLGEAVRKLDFTLRMSNVSGVETNKNLIIEILRQEVPQNGSVNISTIDNNIEVYLQKLNRDTQIGVKENNKNEIPNRPLIDSALTENTIQSELVGTVIDIKVLPNKKIKQGDTVLVQESMKMHHPIKANANGFVSNFFVDIGDTVSTGSPLFEFIPEKESSQKKLSKGKSKKSKKMRGDLEDLMERRKLTLDESRPIA
;
A
#
# COMPACT_ATOMS: atom_id res chain seq x y z
N ILE A 1 -25.82 -13.84 12.22
CA ILE A 1 -25.54 -13.88 13.68
C ILE A 1 -26.65 -14.63 14.41
N ARG A 2 -27.93 -14.22 14.30
CA ARG A 2 -29.02 -14.92 15.01
C ARG A 2 -29.06 -16.42 14.70
N SER A 3 -29.03 -16.81 13.41
CA SER A 3 -29.00 -18.24 13.02
C SER A 3 -27.73 -18.95 13.51
N GLN A 4 -26.58 -18.28 13.55
CA GLN A 4 -25.37 -18.87 14.10
C GLN A 4 -25.51 -19.17 15.60
N ILE A 5 -26.15 -18.27 16.36
CA ILE A 5 -26.42 -18.49 17.78
C ILE A 5 -27.39 -19.67 17.97
N SER A 6 -28.44 -19.73 17.19
CA SER A 6 -29.42 -20.82 17.24
C SER A 6 -28.80 -22.19 16.93
N ILE A 7 -27.96 -22.27 15.89
CA ILE A 7 -27.22 -23.49 15.55
C ILE A 7 -26.27 -23.88 16.67
N PHE A 8 -25.61 -22.91 17.30
CA PHE A 8 -24.73 -23.16 18.44
C PHE A 8 -25.50 -23.71 19.65
N ASN A 9 -26.78 -23.35 19.79
CA ASN A 9 -27.68 -23.87 20.81
C ASN A 9 -28.29 -25.23 20.45
N GLY A 10 -27.90 -25.84 19.33
CA GLY A 10 -28.33 -27.18 18.91
C GLY A 10 -29.52 -27.21 17.96
N GLU A 11 -30.00 -26.04 17.47
CA GLU A 11 -31.05 -25.99 16.45
C GLU A 11 -30.49 -26.43 15.09
N SER A 12 -31.31 -27.15 14.31
CA SER A 12 -30.94 -27.55 12.95
C SER A 12 -31.13 -26.41 11.94
N LEU A 13 -30.56 -26.53 10.75
CA LEU A 13 -30.79 -25.57 9.64
C LEU A 13 -32.27 -25.57 9.23
N GLU A 14 -32.94 -26.70 9.33
CA GLU A 14 -34.36 -26.84 9.00
C GLU A 14 -35.24 -26.05 9.97
N ASP A 15 -34.91 -26.08 11.28
CA ASP A 15 -35.62 -25.31 12.31
C ASP A 15 -35.48 -23.79 12.07
N GLN A 16 -34.37 -23.38 11.45
CA GLN A 16 -34.12 -21.99 11.05
C GLN A 16 -34.71 -21.63 9.67
N ASN A 17 -35.47 -22.53 9.01
CA ASN A 17 -35.93 -22.37 7.64
C ASN A 17 -34.81 -22.09 6.61
N ILE A 18 -33.59 -22.51 6.89
CA ILE A 18 -32.46 -22.40 5.98
C ILE A 18 -32.44 -23.68 5.13
N LYS A 19 -32.84 -23.56 3.87
CA LYS A 19 -32.86 -24.67 2.92
C LYS A 19 -31.58 -24.71 2.10
N GLU A 20 -31.07 -25.92 1.86
CA GLU A 20 -30.03 -26.14 0.86
C GLU A 20 -30.56 -25.84 -0.56
N GLY A 21 -29.64 -25.31 -1.40
CA GLY A 21 -29.92 -25.15 -2.82
C GLY A 21 -30.93 -24.07 -3.18
N ILE A 22 -31.06 -23.00 -2.35
CA ILE A 22 -31.81 -21.81 -2.78
C ILE A 22 -31.13 -21.26 -4.00
N ALA A 23 -31.73 -21.44 -5.16
CA ALA A 23 -31.27 -20.83 -6.39
C ALA A 23 -31.35 -19.30 -6.24
N LEU A 24 -30.23 -18.62 -6.07
CA LEU A 24 -30.18 -17.16 -5.96
C LEU A 24 -30.57 -16.45 -7.27
N GLY A 25 -30.97 -17.22 -8.29
CA GLY A 25 -31.28 -16.70 -9.62
C GLY A 25 -30.05 -16.04 -10.25
N LYS A 26 -30.29 -14.92 -10.92
CA LYS A 26 -29.19 -14.09 -11.49
C LYS A 26 -28.62 -13.07 -10.52
N ARG A 27 -29.05 -13.08 -9.25
CA ARG A 27 -28.62 -12.09 -8.25
C ARG A 27 -27.10 -12.12 -8.07
N ALA A 28 -26.49 -10.97 -8.17
CA ALA A 28 -25.05 -10.80 -7.98
C ALA A 28 -24.75 -9.58 -7.12
N SER A 29 -23.64 -9.64 -6.41
CA SER A 29 -23.13 -8.53 -5.58
C SER A 29 -21.65 -8.34 -5.84
N ILE A 30 -21.22 -7.08 -5.91
CA ILE A 30 -19.82 -6.70 -6.02
C ILE A 30 -19.50 -5.66 -4.96
N GLN A 31 -18.33 -5.77 -4.33
CA GLN A 31 -17.85 -4.85 -3.32
C GLN A 31 -16.56 -4.19 -3.78
N ALA A 32 -16.48 -2.87 -3.62
CA ALA A 32 -15.25 -2.10 -3.69
C ALA A 32 -14.84 -1.60 -2.30
N ARG A 33 -13.55 -1.69 -2.00
CA ARG A 33 -12.95 -1.07 -0.81
C ARG A 33 -12.35 0.27 -1.24
N LEU A 34 -12.99 1.35 -0.83
CA LEU A 34 -12.47 2.70 -1.03
C LEU A 34 -11.46 2.99 0.08
N ASN A 35 -10.19 3.07 -0.28
CA ASN A 35 -9.08 3.28 0.63
C ASN A 35 -8.43 4.65 0.39
N MET A 36 -7.90 5.25 1.44
CA MET A 36 -7.06 6.45 1.39
C MET A 36 -5.62 6.04 1.04
N GLU A 37 -5.41 5.82 -0.25
CA GLU A 37 -4.17 5.27 -0.80
C GLU A 37 -3.89 5.88 -2.17
N SER A 38 -2.61 6.02 -2.50
CA SER A 38 -2.12 6.39 -3.82
C SER A 38 -0.99 5.45 -4.27
N TYR A 39 -0.44 5.69 -5.44
CA TYR A 39 0.68 4.91 -5.98
C TYR A 39 1.89 5.81 -6.14
N ASP A 40 3.04 5.32 -5.67
CA ASP A 40 4.32 5.99 -5.86
C ASP A 40 4.86 5.83 -7.30
N ASN A 41 6.01 6.45 -7.57
CA ASN A 41 6.69 6.36 -8.86
C ASN A 41 7.17 4.94 -9.22
N LYS A 42 7.15 4.00 -8.25
CA LYS A 42 7.52 2.59 -8.43
C LYS A 42 6.28 1.70 -8.55
N ASN A 43 5.09 2.28 -8.71
CA ASN A 43 3.79 1.59 -8.71
C ASN A 43 3.49 0.83 -7.40
N GLN A 44 4.08 1.26 -6.28
CA GLN A 44 3.80 0.68 -4.97
C GLN A 44 2.66 1.45 -4.29
N LEU A 45 1.79 0.72 -3.61
CA LEU A 45 0.68 1.28 -2.87
C LEU A 45 1.20 2.00 -1.62
N VAL A 46 0.84 3.26 -1.46
CA VAL A 46 1.26 4.10 -0.33
C VAL A 46 0.01 4.68 0.36
N PRO A 47 -0.14 4.52 1.68
CA PRO A 47 -1.21 5.19 2.42
C PRO A 47 -1.07 6.71 2.30
N THR A 48 -2.20 7.40 2.10
CA THR A 48 -2.24 8.86 2.05
C THR A 48 -2.71 9.43 3.37
N THR A 49 -2.17 10.58 3.73
CA THR A 49 -2.53 11.31 4.94
C THR A 49 -3.21 12.62 4.60
N GLY A 50 -4.03 13.13 5.50
CA GLY A 50 -4.71 14.40 5.31
C GLY A 50 -6.06 14.45 6.02
N THR A 51 -6.71 15.61 5.90
CA THR A 51 -8.05 15.81 6.45
C THR A 51 -9.07 15.76 5.33
N ILE A 52 -10.10 14.93 5.50
CA ILE A 52 -11.21 14.84 4.55
C ILE A 52 -11.97 16.18 4.55
N LYS A 53 -12.00 16.86 3.41
CA LYS A 53 -12.69 18.14 3.20
C LYS A 53 -14.12 17.94 2.70
N GLU A 54 -14.31 16.93 1.83
CA GLU A 54 -15.61 16.54 1.31
C GLU A 54 -15.74 15.03 1.36
N TYR A 55 -16.92 14.56 1.72
CA TYR A 55 -17.27 13.16 1.78
C TYR A 55 -18.73 12.97 1.40
N ASP A 56 -18.95 12.71 0.14
CA ASP A 56 -20.27 12.44 -0.42
C ASP A 56 -20.21 11.17 -1.26
N ILE A 57 -20.65 10.05 -0.67
CA ILE A 57 -20.75 8.78 -1.38
C ILE A 57 -22.21 8.56 -1.72
N VAL A 58 -22.48 8.55 -3.03
CA VAL A 58 -23.84 8.40 -3.55
C VAL A 58 -24.42 7.04 -3.19
N SER A 59 -25.63 7.06 -2.63
CA SER A 59 -26.40 5.86 -2.31
C SER A 59 -27.64 5.75 -3.21
N GLY A 60 -28.24 4.57 -3.25
CA GLY A 60 -29.46 4.33 -4.04
C GLY A 60 -29.90 2.87 -4.04
N PRO A 61 -30.91 2.50 -4.82
CA PRO A 61 -31.42 1.15 -4.87
C PRO A 61 -30.35 0.12 -5.26
N GLY A 62 -30.11 -0.85 -4.38
CA GLY A 62 -29.08 -1.88 -4.56
C GLY A 62 -27.66 -1.42 -4.22
N ILE A 63 -27.49 -0.23 -3.65
CA ILE A 63 -26.21 0.27 -3.14
C ILE A 63 -26.23 0.28 -1.61
N ARG A 64 -25.20 -0.29 -1.02
CA ARG A 64 -24.93 -0.25 0.43
C ARG A 64 -23.54 0.30 0.66
N ILE A 65 -23.43 1.20 1.64
CA ILE A 65 -22.19 1.84 2.01
C ILE A 65 -21.91 1.54 3.48
N ASP A 66 -20.80 0.87 3.75
CA ASP A 66 -20.31 0.60 5.10
C ASP A 66 -18.99 1.33 5.29
N GLY A 67 -18.98 2.38 6.08
CA GLY A 67 -17.77 3.18 6.29
C GLY A 67 -17.88 4.13 7.46
N ALA A 68 -16.73 4.65 7.90
CA ALA A 68 -16.61 5.63 8.98
C ALA A 68 -16.16 7.02 8.48
N GLY A 69 -16.08 7.21 7.16
CA GLY A 69 -15.68 8.48 6.56
C GLY A 69 -16.65 9.61 6.91
N LYS A 70 -16.09 10.76 7.23
CA LYS A 70 -16.83 12.00 7.47
C LYS A 70 -15.93 13.20 7.21
N VAL A 71 -16.54 14.33 6.89
CA VAL A 71 -15.83 15.61 6.80
C VAL A 71 -15.13 15.94 8.12
N GLY A 72 -13.89 16.41 8.05
CA GLY A 72 -13.05 16.71 9.21
C GLY A 72 -12.33 15.50 9.80
N TYR A 73 -12.51 14.28 9.27
CA TYR A 73 -11.72 13.13 9.69
C TYR A 73 -10.26 13.31 9.24
N LEU A 74 -9.35 13.25 10.22
CA LEU A 74 -7.90 13.29 9.98
C LEU A 74 -7.37 11.87 9.85
N ASN A 75 -6.91 11.52 8.65
CA ASN A 75 -6.12 10.31 8.45
C ASN A 75 -4.64 10.61 8.73
N ASN A 76 -4.13 10.07 9.82
CA ASN A 76 -2.73 10.21 10.22
C ASN A 76 -1.86 9.03 9.77
N GLY A 77 -2.42 8.06 9.03
CA GLY A 77 -1.72 6.89 8.53
C GLY A 77 -1.36 5.83 9.58
N LEU A 78 -1.80 5.99 10.83
CA LEU A 78 -1.55 5.03 11.92
C LEU A 78 -2.51 3.84 11.92
N TYR A 79 -3.64 3.98 11.27
CA TYR A 79 -4.69 2.97 11.19
C TYR A 79 -4.90 2.50 9.75
N ASP A 80 -5.82 1.54 9.58
CA ASP A 80 -6.23 1.04 8.25
C ASP A 80 -6.65 2.22 7.35
N SER A 81 -6.18 2.21 6.12
CA SER A 81 -6.54 3.20 5.09
C SER A 81 -7.99 3.12 4.63
N LEU A 82 -8.75 2.12 5.07
CA LEU A 82 -10.14 1.89 4.64
C LEU A 82 -11.06 3.04 5.03
N LEU A 83 -11.58 3.74 4.02
CA LEU A 83 -12.55 4.82 4.17
C LEU A 83 -13.99 4.29 4.15
N ALA A 84 -14.31 3.45 3.17
CA ALA A 84 -15.62 2.85 3.01
C ALA A 84 -15.59 1.56 2.18
N LYS A 85 -16.58 0.70 2.40
CA LYS A 85 -16.94 -0.40 1.50
C LYS A 85 -18.19 0.00 0.75
N VAL A 86 -18.11 0.06 -0.57
CA VAL A 86 -19.25 0.33 -1.44
C VAL A 86 -19.67 -0.99 -2.07
N ILE A 87 -20.91 -1.41 -1.81
CA ILE A 87 -21.45 -2.71 -2.23
C ILE A 87 -22.62 -2.45 -3.17
N ALA A 88 -22.51 -2.97 -4.38
CA ALA A 88 -23.60 -2.91 -5.36
C ALA A 88 -24.20 -4.30 -5.56
N THR A 89 -25.52 -4.37 -5.52
CA THR A 89 -26.30 -5.62 -5.71
C THR A 89 -27.27 -5.44 -6.86
N SER A 90 -27.42 -6.49 -7.69
CA SER A 90 -28.40 -6.54 -8.76
C SER A 90 -29.06 -7.91 -8.83
N GLU A 91 -30.35 -7.92 -9.19
CA GLU A 91 -31.12 -9.14 -9.49
C GLU A 91 -30.90 -9.60 -10.93
N PHE A 92 -30.32 -8.74 -11.79
CA PHE A 92 -30.13 -9.01 -13.22
C PHE A 92 -28.72 -9.51 -13.55
N GLY A 93 -27.87 -9.73 -12.55
CA GLY A 93 -26.56 -10.33 -12.70
C GLY A 93 -25.39 -9.39 -12.42
N LEU A 94 -24.17 -9.96 -12.58
CA LEU A 94 -22.92 -9.28 -12.21
C LEU A 94 -22.67 -8.04 -13.05
N GLY A 95 -22.90 -8.08 -14.36
CA GLY A 95 -22.67 -6.94 -15.25
C GLY A 95 -23.47 -5.69 -14.85
N GLU A 96 -24.69 -5.84 -14.34
CA GLU A 96 -25.46 -4.70 -13.85
C GLU A 96 -24.97 -4.23 -12.48
N ALA A 97 -24.59 -5.15 -11.59
CA ALA A 97 -23.96 -4.77 -10.32
C ALA A 97 -22.67 -3.97 -10.54
N VAL A 98 -21.83 -4.38 -11.50
CA VAL A 98 -20.61 -3.65 -11.91
C VAL A 98 -20.95 -2.25 -12.41
N ARG A 99 -21.95 -2.10 -13.30
CA ARG A 99 -22.36 -0.78 -13.80
C ARG A 99 -22.87 0.14 -12.68
N LYS A 100 -23.66 -0.41 -11.74
CA LYS A 100 -24.13 0.35 -10.57
C LYS A 100 -22.97 0.82 -9.70
N LEU A 101 -21.99 -0.04 -9.44
CA LEU A 101 -20.81 0.32 -8.66
C LEU A 101 -19.97 1.38 -9.36
N ASP A 102 -19.69 1.22 -10.66
CA ASP A 102 -18.96 2.21 -11.46
C ASP A 102 -19.66 3.57 -11.44
N PHE A 103 -20.96 3.62 -11.67
CA PHE A 103 -21.76 4.84 -11.61
C PHE A 103 -21.69 5.49 -10.23
N THR A 104 -21.90 4.71 -9.16
CA THR A 104 -21.83 5.18 -7.78
C THR A 104 -20.48 5.84 -7.48
N LEU A 105 -19.37 5.16 -7.81
CA LEU A 105 -18.03 5.68 -7.56
C LEU A 105 -17.75 6.96 -8.35
N ARG A 106 -18.21 7.07 -9.58
CA ARG A 106 -18.01 8.30 -10.39
C ARG A 106 -18.78 9.48 -9.85
N MET A 107 -20.01 9.25 -9.39
CA MET A 107 -20.87 10.31 -8.85
C MET A 107 -20.47 10.70 -7.42
N SER A 108 -19.69 9.86 -6.74
CA SER A 108 -19.22 10.11 -5.38
C SER A 108 -18.03 11.08 -5.36
N ASN A 109 -18.02 11.97 -4.38
CA ASN A 109 -16.95 12.93 -4.17
C ASN A 109 -16.27 12.73 -2.80
N VAL A 110 -14.94 12.59 -2.84
CA VAL A 110 -14.09 12.58 -1.65
C VAL A 110 -12.90 13.47 -1.95
N SER A 111 -12.68 14.49 -1.14
CA SER A 111 -11.56 15.43 -1.30
C SER A 111 -10.80 15.66 0.01
N GLY A 112 -9.57 16.20 -0.09
CA GLY A 112 -8.68 16.44 1.03
C GLY A 112 -7.73 15.27 1.33
N VAL A 113 -8.00 14.10 0.79
CA VAL A 113 -7.13 12.90 0.79
C VAL A 113 -7.17 12.25 -0.58
N GLU A 114 -6.07 11.65 -1.00
CA GLU A 114 -6.07 10.80 -2.19
C GLU A 114 -6.68 9.43 -1.87
N THR A 115 -7.37 8.88 -2.83
CA THR A 115 -8.03 7.58 -2.70
C THR A 115 -7.79 6.72 -3.94
N ASN A 116 -7.93 5.41 -3.78
CA ASN A 116 -7.85 4.45 -4.89
C ASN A 116 -9.11 4.43 -5.79
N LYS A 117 -10.02 5.41 -5.62
CA LYS A 117 -11.31 5.48 -6.36
C LYS A 117 -11.15 5.35 -7.87
N ASN A 118 -10.24 6.14 -8.45
CA ASN A 118 -10.05 6.17 -9.89
C ASN A 118 -9.49 4.84 -10.43
N LEU A 119 -8.60 4.19 -9.66
CA LEU A 119 -8.11 2.86 -10.00
C LEU A 119 -9.23 1.83 -10.02
N ILE A 120 -10.11 1.84 -9.01
CA ILE A 120 -11.27 0.94 -8.95
C ILE A 120 -12.18 1.16 -10.16
N ILE A 121 -12.45 2.40 -10.54
CA ILE A 121 -13.25 2.74 -11.73
C ILE A 121 -12.61 2.16 -12.99
N GLU A 122 -11.28 2.29 -13.13
CA GLU A 122 -10.58 1.73 -14.30
C GLU A 122 -10.63 0.20 -14.33
N ILE A 123 -10.48 -0.47 -13.19
CA ILE A 123 -10.61 -1.93 -13.08
C ILE A 123 -12.02 -2.37 -13.47
N LEU A 124 -13.06 -1.67 -13.01
CA LEU A 124 -14.46 -2.01 -13.30
C LEU A 124 -14.83 -1.86 -14.78
N ARG A 125 -14.10 -1.04 -15.54
CA ARG A 125 -14.29 -0.85 -16.98
C ARG A 125 -13.75 -2.01 -17.81
N GLN A 126 -12.87 -2.84 -17.25
CA GLN A 126 -12.33 -3.98 -17.98
C GLN A 126 -13.41 -5.07 -18.15
N GLU A 127 -13.32 -5.84 -19.21
CA GLU A 127 -14.26 -6.94 -19.48
C GLU A 127 -14.21 -8.06 -18.42
N VAL A 128 -13.02 -8.28 -17.86
CA VAL A 128 -12.76 -9.38 -16.93
C VAL A 128 -13.69 -9.37 -15.70
N PRO A 129 -13.88 -8.24 -14.97
CA PRO A 129 -14.82 -8.22 -13.85
C PRO A 129 -16.26 -8.51 -14.26
N GLN A 130 -16.67 -8.09 -15.47
CA GLN A 130 -18.04 -8.25 -15.95
C GLN A 130 -18.39 -9.71 -16.26
N ASN A 131 -17.40 -10.50 -16.65
CA ASN A 131 -17.56 -11.93 -16.98
C ASN A 131 -17.36 -12.85 -15.78
N GLY A 132 -17.00 -12.32 -14.60
CA GLY A 132 -16.72 -13.09 -13.40
C GLY A 132 -15.48 -13.96 -13.48
N SER A 133 -14.61 -13.76 -14.47
CA SER A 133 -13.39 -14.57 -14.70
C SER A 133 -12.16 -14.01 -14.01
N VAL A 134 -12.33 -13.16 -13.00
CA VAL A 134 -11.23 -12.56 -12.22
C VAL A 134 -10.72 -13.52 -11.15
N ASN A 135 -9.41 -13.46 -10.93
CA ASN A 135 -8.74 -14.11 -9.81
C ASN A 135 -7.86 -13.09 -9.06
N ILE A 136 -7.27 -13.52 -7.95
CA ILE A 136 -6.47 -12.65 -7.08
C ILE A 136 -5.33 -11.96 -7.84
N SER A 137 -4.64 -12.68 -8.74
CA SER A 137 -3.52 -12.15 -9.51
C SER A 137 -3.92 -11.29 -10.71
N THR A 138 -5.22 -11.16 -11.02
CA THR A 138 -5.67 -10.38 -12.18
C THR A 138 -5.29 -8.91 -12.06
N ILE A 139 -5.42 -8.33 -10.88
CA ILE A 139 -5.06 -6.92 -10.63
C ILE A 139 -3.54 -6.76 -10.64
N ASP A 140 -2.81 -7.62 -9.92
CA ASP A 140 -1.35 -7.53 -9.80
C ASP A 140 -0.66 -7.62 -11.16
N ASN A 141 -1.13 -8.52 -12.03
CA ASN A 141 -0.56 -8.70 -13.37
C ASN A 141 -0.85 -7.52 -14.32
N ASN A 142 -1.87 -6.72 -14.05
CA ASN A 142 -2.30 -5.63 -14.93
C ASN A 142 -2.17 -4.24 -14.30
N ILE A 143 -1.64 -4.13 -13.08
CA ILE A 143 -1.60 -2.87 -12.33
C ILE A 143 -0.90 -1.75 -13.11
N GLU A 144 0.21 -2.04 -13.78
CA GLU A 144 0.95 -1.06 -14.58
C GLU A 144 0.11 -0.50 -15.72
N VAL A 145 -0.69 -1.34 -16.38
CA VAL A 145 -1.59 -0.93 -17.49
C VAL A 145 -2.68 0.01 -16.96
N TYR A 146 -3.26 -0.31 -15.80
CA TYR A 146 -4.29 0.53 -15.18
C TYR A 146 -3.73 1.89 -14.77
N LEU A 147 -2.55 1.93 -14.14
CA LEU A 147 -1.90 3.17 -13.72
C LEU A 147 -1.47 4.04 -14.92
N GLN A 148 -0.98 3.44 -16.00
CA GLN A 148 -0.66 4.18 -17.23
C GLN A 148 -1.89 4.85 -17.86
N LYS A 149 -3.05 4.20 -17.82
CA LYS A 149 -4.30 4.79 -18.32
C LYS A 149 -4.75 5.96 -17.45
N LEU A 150 -4.70 5.81 -16.11
CA LEU A 150 -5.02 6.89 -15.19
C LEU A 150 -4.15 8.13 -15.42
N ASN A 151 -2.85 7.94 -15.62
CA ASN A 151 -1.91 9.03 -15.88
C ASN A 151 -2.18 9.75 -17.22
N ARG A 152 -2.64 9.03 -18.25
CA ARG A 152 -3.03 9.63 -19.54
C ARG A 152 -4.29 10.48 -19.41
N ASP A 153 -5.30 9.96 -18.72
CA ASP A 153 -6.57 10.68 -18.54
C ASP A 153 -6.37 11.96 -17.70
N THR A 154 -5.45 11.94 -16.73
CA THR A 154 -5.09 13.11 -15.93
C THR A 154 -4.38 14.18 -16.77
N GLN A 155 -3.55 13.81 -17.74
CA GLN A 155 -2.85 14.77 -18.63
C GLN A 155 -3.79 15.41 -19.66
N ILE A 156 -4.86 14.75 -20.05
CA ILE A 156 -5.85 15.29 -21.01
C ILE A 156 -6.83 16.23 -20.29
N GLY A 157 -7.08 16.03 -18.99
CA GLY A 157 -8.00 16.85 -18.18
C GLY A 157 -7.40 18.12 -17.59
N VAL A 158 -6.09 18.34 -17.63
CA VAL A 158 -5.40 19.50 -17.06
C VAL A 158 -5.18 20.60 -18.11
N LYS A 159 -6.25 21.07 -18.72
CA LYS A 159 -6.32 22.40 -19.35
C LYS A 159 -7.52 23.15 -18.81
N GLU A 160 -7.65 23.32 -17.51
CA GLU A 160 -8.38 24.45 -16.91
C GLU A 160 -8.20 24.46 -15.40
N ASN A 161 -7.52 25.50 -14.96
CA ASN A 161 -7.63 26.15 -13.66
C ASN A 161 -7.68 25.26 -12.40
N ASN A 162 -6.51 25.00 -11.81
CA ASN A 162 -6.41 25.28 -10.38
C ASN A 162 -4.92 25.44 -9.99
N LYS A 163 -4.44 26.67 -10.10
CA LYS A 163 -3.49 27.20 -9.14
C LYS A 163 -4.27 27.34 -7.81
N ASN A 164 -4.61 26.26 -7.19
CA ASN A 164 -4.95 26.26 -5.79
C ASN A 164 -3.71 25.81 -5.04
N GLU A 165 -3.13 26.80 -4.46
CA GLU A 165 -2.10 26.78 -3.46
C GLU A 165 -2.25 25.54 -2.58
N ILE A 166 -1.21 24.72 -2.54
CA ILE A 166 -0.95 23.79 -1.46
C ILE A 166 -1.13 24.62 -0.18
N PRO A 167 -2.09 24.28 0.71
CA PRO A 167 -2.21 25.03 1.95
C PRO A 167 -0.86 24.93 2.64
N ASN A 168 -0.26 26.09 2.83
CA ASN A 168 0.92 26.35 3.62
C ASN A 168 0.99 25.35 4.80
N ARG A 169 1.83 24.32 4.67
CA ARG A 169 2.43 23.71 5.84
C ARG A 169 3.06 24.87 6.61
N PRO A 170 2.91 24.96 7.92
CA PRO A 170 3.79 25.84 8.66
C PRO A 170 5.21 25.41 8.30
N LEU A 171 5.88 26.24 7.54
CA LEU A 171 7.31 26.17 7.31
C LEU A 171 7.91 26.21 8.70
N ILE A 172 8.36 25.07 9.18
CA ILE A 172 9.46 25.09 10.12
C ILE A 172 10.64 25.56 9.27
N ASP A 173 10.71 26.88 9.12
CA ASP A 173 11.89 27.55 8.69
C ASP A 173 12.99 27.22 9.69
N SER A 174 13.91 26.42 9.26
CA SER A 174 15.34 26.58 9.50
C SER A 174 16.08 25.29 9.13
N ALA A 175 16.88 25.40 8.08
CA ALA A 175 18.06 24.59 7.84
C ALA A 175 17.87 23.07 7.77
N LEU A 176 17.00 22.59 6.85
CA LEU A 176 17.18 21.24 6.32
C LEU A 176 18.50 21.25 5.53
N THR A 177 19.56 20.75 6.14
CA THR A 177 20.83 20.51 5.46
C THR A 177 20.63 19.41 4.41
N GLU A 178 21.40 19.44 3.32
CA GLU A 178 21.38 18.39 2.28
C GLU A 178 21.59 16.97 2.85
N ASN A 179 21.94 16.86 4.11
CA ASN A 179 22.25 15.63 4.82
C ASN A 179 21.12 15.16 5.78
N THR A 180 19.94 15.76 5.75
CA THR A 180 18.84 15.37 6.62
C THR A 180 18.08 14.18 6.01
N ILE A 181 18.02 13.07 6.74
CA ILE A 181 17.21 11.91 6.37
C ILE A 181 15.78 12.14 6.87
N GLN A 182 14.84 12.01 5.96
CA GLN A 182 13.41 12.22 6.20
C GLN A 182 12.65 10.90 6.21
N SER A 183 11.51 10.87 6.89
CA SER A 183 10.62 9.73 6.87
C SER A 183 9.95 9.57 5.50
N GLU A 184 10.00 8.37 4.94
CA GLU A 184 9.27 8.01 3.71
C GLU A 184 7.81 7.61 4.00
N LEU A 185 7.50 7.28 5.26
CA LEU A 185 6.22 6.76 5.69
C LEU A 185 5.68 7.54 6.88
N VAL A 186 4.36 7.48 7.06
CA VAL A 186 3.74 7.90 8.32
C VAL A 186 3.84 6.76 9.32
N GLY A 187 4.25 7.04 10.55
CA GLY A 187 4.38 6.02 11.58
C GLY A 187 4.90 6.54 12.90
N THR A 188 5.11 5.64 13.85
CA THR A 188 5.66 5.95 15.17
C THR A 188 7.08 5.42 15.26
N VAL A 189 8.00 6.20 15.80
CA VAL A 189 9.37 5.77 16.09
C VAL A 189 9.33 4.83 17.30
N ILE A 190 9.65 3.56 17.08
CA ILE A 190 9.59 2.54 18.15
C ILE A 190 10.94 2.22 18.77
N ASP A 191 12.02 2.49 18.04
CA ASP A 191 13.37 2.20 18.53
C ASP A 191 14.43 3.04 17.81
N ILE A 192 15.45 3.51 18.54
CA ILE A 192 16.62 4.21 18.02
C ILE A 192 17.85 3.37 18.32
N LYS A 193 18.42 2.73 17.29
CA LYS A 193 19.51 1.74 17.42
C LYS A 193 20.91 2.36 17.57
N VAL A 194 21.07 3.63 17.23
CA VAL A 194 22.35 4.31 17.17
C VAL A 194 22.36 5.53 18.07
N LEU A 195 23.43 5.73 18.84
CA LEU A 195 23.62 6.94 19.62
C LEU A 195 24.16 8.09 18.74
N PRO A 196 23.85 9.36 19.10
CA PRO A 196 24.43 10.52 18.43
C PRO A 196 25.97 10.46 18.37
N ASN A 197 26.55 10.93 17.29
CA ASN A 197 28.00 10.95 17.02
C ASN A 197 28.67 9.57 16.93
N LYS A 198 27.91 8.48 16.82
CA LYS A 198 28.45 7.15 16.59
C LYS A 198 28.70 6.91 15.10
N LYS A 199 29.85 6.34 14.77
CA LYS A 199 30.16 5.92 13.40
C LYS A 199 29.30 4.71 13.01
N ILE A 200 28.68 4.78 11.84
CA ILE A 200 27.83 3.72 11.26
C ILE A 200 28.28 3.40 9.85
N LYS A 201 27.99 2.18 9.42
CA LYS A 201 28.29 1.68 8.08
C LYS A 201 27.04 1.73 7.20
N GLN A 202 27.24 1.78 5.90
CA GLN A 202 26.17 1.64 4.93
C GLN A 202 25.38 0.34 5.20
N GLY A 203 24.06 0.47 5.30
CA GLY A 203 23.14 -0.63 5.57
C GLY A 203 22.83 -0.87 7.05
N ASP A 204 23.55 -0.23 7.99
CA ASP A 204 23.22 -0.30 9.41
C ASP A 204 21.85 0.34 9.68
N THR A 205 21.04 -0.30 10.53
CA THR A 205 19.75 0.26 10.96
C THR A 205 20.00 1.36 11.99
N VAL A 206 19.53 2.57 11.70
CA VAL A 206 19.66 3.76 12.57
C VAL A 206 18.49 3.85 13.54
N LEU A 207 17.28 3.76 13.04
CA LEU A 207 16.06 3.72 13.84
C LEU A 207 15.02 2.79 13.20
N VAL A 208 14.00 2.42 13.97
CA VAL A 208 12.88 1.60 13.49
C VAL A 208 11.60 2.39 13.67
N GLN A 209 10.85 2.50 12.60
CA GLN A 209 9.53 3.12 12.55
C GLN A 209 8.46 2.04 12.40
N GLU A 210 7.38 2.14 13.15
CA GLU A 210 6.20 1.29 13.00
C GLU A 210 5.15 2.04 12.17
N SER A 211 4.69 1.41 11.09
CA SER A 211 3.56 1.86 10.30
C SER A 211 2.64 0.68 10.04
N MET A 212 1.34 0.83 10.30
CA MET A 212 0.32 -0.22 10.08
C MET A 212 0.70 -1.58 10.72
N LYS A 213 1.27 -1.56 11.94
CA LYS A 213 1.77 -2.74 12.67
C LYS A 213 2.94 -3.47 12.00
N MET A 214 3.60 -2.84 11.04
CA MET A 214 4.82 -3.34 10.41
C MET A 214 6.01 -2.47 10.81
N HIS A 215 7.13 -3.12 11.05
CA HIS A 215 8.37 -2.46 11.43
C HIS A 215 9.21 -2.13 10.20
N HIS A 216 9.48 -0.86 10.00
CA HIS A 216 10.27 -0.33 8.89
C HIS A 216 11.63 0.15 9.41
N PRO A 217 12.72 -0.60 9.20
CA PRO A 217 14.05 -0.18 9.59
C PRO A 217 14.56 0.91 8.64
N ILE A 218 14.87 2.09 9.17
CA ILE A 218 15.54 3.16 8.43
C ILE A 218 17.05 2.93 8.52
N LYS A 219 17.66 2.74 7.36
CA LYS A 219 19.06 2.34 7.21
C LYS A 219 19.94 3.50 6.73
N ALA A 220 21.21 3.47 7.12
CA ALA A 220 22.22 4.40 6.62
C ALA A 220 22.51 4.16 5.13
N ASN A 221 22.49 5.23 4.33
CA ASN A 221 22.73 5.16 2.88
C ASN A 221 24.23 5.08 2.53
N ALA A 222 25.12 5.46 3.45
CA ALA A 222 26.56 5.46 3.28
C ALA A 222 27.27 5.24 4.62
N ASN A 223 28.61 5.14 4.60
CA ASN A 223 29.41 5.18 5.82
C ASN A 223 29.48 6.61 6.34
N GLY A 224 29.32 6.82 7.64
CA GLY A 224 29.31 8.17 8.21
C GLY A 224 28.94 8.21 9.68
N PHE A 225 28.40 9.36 10.11
CA PHE A 225 27.99 9.61 11.49
C PHE A 225 26.58 10.17 11.52
N VAL A 226 25.79 9.80 12.53
CA VAL A 226 24.53 10.48 12.86
C VAL A 226 24.89 11.65 13.79
N SER A 227 24.65 12.89 13.36
CA SER A 227 24.99 14.06 14.18
C SER A 227 23.91 14.36 15.21
N ASN A 228 22.66 14.35 14.77
CA ASN A 228 21.52 14.68 15.63
C ASN A 228 20.27 13.91 15.24
N PHE A 229 19.40 13.62 16.20
CA PHE A 229 18.04 13.11 15.98
C PHE A 229 17.05 14.26 16.18
N PHE A 230 16.05 14.32 15.30
CA PHE A 230 14.94 15.27 15.38
C PHE A 230 13.68 14.63 15.96
N VAL A 231 13.77 13.37 16.35
CA VAL A 231 12.67 12.54 16.86
C VAL A 231 13.13 11.73 18.05
N ASP A 232 12.20 11.45 18.94
CA ASP A 232 12.36 10.56 20.09
C ASP A 232 11.52 9.27 19.93
N ILE A 233 11.83 8.25 20.76
CA ILE A 233 11.03 7.02 20.79
C ILE A 233 9.62 7.36 21.28
N GLY A 234 8.61 6.97 20.50
CA GLY A 234 7.20 7.27 20.74
C GLY A 234 6.66 8.41 19.87
N ASP A 235 7.52 9.17 19.19
CA ASP A 235 7.09 10.24 18.31
C ASP A 235 6.38 9.71 17.07
N THR A 236 5.29 10.37 16.70
CA THR A 236 4.60 10.14 15.45
C THR A 236 5.12 11.09 14.39
N VAL A 237 5.61 10.54 13.29
CA VAL A 237 6.16 11.28 12.16
C VAL A 237 5.33 11.09 10.91
N SER A 238 5.28 12.13 10.09
CA SER A 238 4.63 12.12 8.77
C SER A 238 5.67 11.94 7.66
N THR A 239 5.22 11.57 6.47
CA THR A 239 6.08 11.56 5.28
C THR A 239 6.73 12.92 5.08
N GLY A 240 8.05 12.94 4.89
CA GLY A 240 8.86 14.17 4.77
C GLY A 240 9.25 14.81 6.11
N SER A 241 8.85 14.25 7.27
CA SER A 241 9.34 14.73 8.57
C SER A 241 10.83 14.40 8.72
N PRO A 242 11.67 15.33 9.22
CA PRO A 242 13.08 15.09 9.48
C PRO A 242 13.21 14.05 10.61
N LEU A 243 14.04 13.02 10.41
CA LEU A 243 14.32 11.98 11.40
C LEU A 243 15.65 12.19 12.09
N PHE A 244 16.70 12.32 11.31
CA PHE A 244 18.06 12.56 11.82
C PHE A 244 18.94 13.22 10.76
N GLU A 245 20.00 13.84 11.22
CA GLU A 245 21.05 14.40 10.36
C GLU A 245 22.17 13.38 10.21
N PHE A 246 22.54 13.10 8.96
CA PHE A 246 23.56 12.13 8.60
C PHE A 246 24.72 12.80 7.90
N ILE A 247 25.94 12.68 8.43
CA ILE A 247 27.17 13.22 7.84
C ILE A 247 27.94 12.07 7.18
N PRO A 248 27.96 11.99 5.84
CA PRO A 248 28.73 10.97 5.16
C PRO A 248 30.23 11.19 5.33
N GLU A 249 30.98 10.11 5.57
CA GLU A 249 32.44 10.14 5.58
C GLU A 249 32.91 10.36 4.13
N LYS A 250 33.54 11.52 3.85
CA LYS A 250 34.11 11.77 2.53
C LYS A 250 35.22 10.73 2.27
N GLU A 251 34.97 9.84 1.31
CA GLU A 251 36.04 9.00 0.77
C GLU A 251 37.11 9.92 0.20
N SER A 252 38.27 9.95 0.85
CA SER A 252 39.47 10.54 0.28
C SER A 252 39.83 9.73 -0.96
N SER A 253 39.56 10.28 -2.12
CA SER A 253 39.91 9.69 -3.42
C SER A 253 41.42 9.65 -3.57
N GLN A 254 42.05 8.63 -2.98
CA GLN A 254 43.37 8.21 -3.41
C GLN A 254 43.22 7.35 -4.65
N LYS A 255 43.32 7.96 -5.82
CA LYS A 255 43.66 7.28 -7.07
C LYS A 255 44.93 6.45 -6.84
N LYS A 256 44.79 5.14 -6.62
CA LYS A 256 45.87 4.19 -6.92
C LYS A 256 45.63 3.64 -8.32
N LEU A 257 46.37 4.21 -9.26
CA LEU A 257 46.70 3.48 -10.49
C LEU A 257 47.44 2.19 -10.08
N SER A 258 46.85 1.03 -10.30
CA SER A 258 47.58 -0.19 -10.38
C SER A 258 47.12 -0.97 -11.61
N LYS A 259 48.11 -1.21 -12.45
CA LYS A 259 48.16 -2.03 -13.65
C LYS A 259 47.54 -3.38 -13.46
N GLY A 260 46.94 -3.87 -14.55
CA GLY A 260 46.25 -5.14 -14.62
C GLY A 260 47.00 -6.38 -14.21
N LYS A 261 46.23 -7.38 -13.82
CA LYS A 261 46.49 -8.80 -14.17
C LYS A 261 45.33 -9.67 -13.73
N SER A 262 44.90 -10.47 -14.71
CA SER A 262 44.41 -11.84 -14.62
C SER A 262 43.11 -12.19 -13.84
N LYS A 263 42.24 -12.75 -14.62
CA LYS A 263 41.12 -13.62 -14.24
C LYS A 263 41.49 -14.58 -13.10
N LYS A 264 40.78 -14.51 -11.98
CA LYS A 264 40.62 -15.63 -11.06
C LYS A 264 39.14 -15.95 -10.93
N SER A 265 38.80 -17.17 -11.26
CA SER A 265 37.51 -17.82 -11.06
C SER A 265 37.02 -17.58 -9.63
N LYS A 266 35.81 -17.07 -9.49
CA LYS A 266 35.13 -16.98 -8.20
C LYS A 266 34.82 -18.40 -7.74
N LYS A 267 35.58 -18.89 -6.75
CA LYS A 267 35.24 -20.08 -6.00
C LYS A 267 33.91 -19.81 -5.29
N MET A 268 32.90 -20.59 -5.61
CA MET A 268 31.60 -20.51 -4.98
C MET A 268 31.72 -20.82 -3.49
N ARG A 269 30.94 -20.21 -2.64
CA ARG A 269 30.92 -20.48 -1.20
C ARG A 269 30.48 -21.94 -0.97
N GLY A 270 31.17 -22.68 -0.09
CA GLY A 270 30.88 -24.09 0.17
C GLY A 270 29.46 -24.38 0.67
N ASP A 271 28.85 -23.39 1.39
CA ASP A 271 27.47 -23.48 1.84
C ASP A 271 26.44 -23.44 0.69
N LEU A 272 26.80 -22.83 -0.45
CA LEU A 272 25.94 -22.78 -1.65
C LEU A 272 26.02 -24.09 -2.46
N GLU A 273 27.18 -24.73 -2.47
CA GLU A 273 27.35 -26.07 -3.08
C GLU A 273 26.52 -27.12 -2.35
N ASP A 274 26.57 -27.16 -1.02
CA ASP A 274 25.78 -28.07 -0.18
C ASP A 274 24.25 -27.84 -0.35
N LEU A 275 23.82 -26.59 -0.52
CA LEU A 275 22.41 -26.25 -0.79
C LEU A 275 21.94 -26.70 -2.18
N MET A 276 22.80 -26.60 -3.18
CA MET A 276 22.50 -27.06 -4.54
C MET A 276 22.48 -28.58 -4.64
N GLU A 277 23.36 -29.29 -3.91
CA GLU A 277 23.33 -30.75 -3.82
C GLU A 277 22.08 -31.25 -3.11
N ARG A 278 21.68 -30.65 -1.99
CA ARG A 278 20.41 -30.98 -1.31
C ARG A 278 19.18 -30.75 -2.20
N ARG A 279 19.17 -29.71 -3.02
CA ARG A 279 18.10 -29.48 -4.00
C ARG A 279 18.06 -30.52 -5.13
N LYS A 280 19.21 -31.06 -5.56
CA LYS A 280 19.26 -32.15 -6.54
C LYS A 280 18.72 -33.45 -5.97
N LEU A 281 18.96 -33.71 -4.68
CA LEU A 281 18.46 -34.91 -3.98
C LEU A 281 16.95 -34.86 -3.66
N THR A 282 16.32 -33.68 -3.65
CA THR A 282 14.87 -33.51 -3.44
C THR A 282 14.05 -33.54 -4.72
N LEU A 283 14.69 -33.51 -5.88
CA LEU A 283 14.06 -33.70 -7.20
C LEU A 283 14.33 -35.16 -7.67
N ASP A 284 13.82 -36.11 -6.90
CA ASP A 284 13.84 -37.53 -7.32
C ASP A 284 12.64 -37.74 -8.28
N GLU A 285 12.97 -38.02 -9.55
CA GLU A 285 12.03 -38.27 -10.63
C GLU A 285 11.24 -39.60 -10.48
N SER A 286 11.41 -40.32 -9.38
CA SER A 286 10.83 -41.65 -9.16
C SER A 286 9.47 -41.68 -8.44
N ARG A 287 8.81 -40.53 -8.17
CA ARG A 287 7.48 -40.55 -7.59
C ARG A 287 6.40 -40.62 -8.66
N PRO A 288 5.61 -41.72 -8.70
CA PRO A 288 4.47 -41.77 -9.58
C PRO A 288 3.42 -40.73 -9.13
N ILE A 289 2.92 -39.97 -10.10
CA ILE A 289 1.79 -39.04 -9.93
C ILE A 289 0.56 -39.88 -9.62
N ALA A 290 -0.03 -39.76 -8.44
CA ALA A 290 -1.32 -40.28 -8.09
C ALA A 290 -2.40 -39.23 -8.38
#